data_5668c6133ffb23188172e1f32b48dc18
#
_entry.id   5668c6133ffb23188172e1f32b48dc18
#
_cell.length_a   1.000
_cell.length_b   1.000
_cell.length_c   1.000
_cell.angle_alpha   90.00
_cell.angle_beta   90.00
_cell.angle_gamma   90.00
#
_symmetry.space_group_name_H-M   'P 1'
#
loop_
_entity.id
_entity.type
_entity.pdbx_description
1 polymer ?
#
loop_
_entity_poly.entity_id
_entity_poly.type
_entity_poly.pdbx_seq_one_letter_code
_entity_poly.pdbx_strand_id
1 'polypeptide(L)'
;MNNVQGILLVIGAMAAFTLEDMFIKSLSAYLPVGQILIFLGIGSGTVFAALAKWQGHRILAPRAWRRLPVLRALCEAVAAVSFASSLALVEISVVAAVFQATPLVITMGAALFLGEQVGWRRWSAILVGFAGVLMIIRPCLAGFEPAALLVLVSVVAVAGRDLMTRIMDSAVPSTVVSFQAFAVVIPAGAILLLMTPGDARLLVGTEWLMMLGGVIFGVLGYYGIVTAMRVGDASAVTPFRYSRLVFSILVGVVMFNERPDAMTLAGAALIIASGLYTFMRERRLARQQSRAA
;
A
#
# COMPACT_ATOMS: atom_id res chain seq x y z
N MET A 1 -10.91 -23.75 3.35
CA MET A 1 -10.32 -22.52 2.79
C MET A 1 -10.27 -22.65 1.28
N ASN A 2 -10.78 -21.67 0.55
CA ASN A 2 -10.81 -21.69 -0.92
C ASN A 2 -9.69 -20.79 -1.47
N ASN A 3 -8.53 -21.40 -1.72
CA ASN A 3 -7.35 -20.67 -2.17
C ASN A 3 -7.53 -20.02 -3.55
N VAL A 4 -8.31 -20.65 -4.44
CA VAL A 4 -8.59 -20.10 -5.78
C VAL A 4 -9.38 -18.79 -5.66
N GLN A 5 -10.44 -18.79 -4.84
CA GLN A 5 -11.23 -17.61 -4.58
C GLN A 5 -10.39 -16.51 -3.90
N GLY A 6 -9.53 -16.86 -2.94
CA GLY A 6 -8.60 -15.91 -2.31
C GLY A 6 -7.63 -15.27 -3.32
N ILE A 7 -7.07 -16.07 -4.23
CA ILE A 7 -6.17 -15.58 -5.30
C ILE A 7 -6.90 -14.62 -6.24
N LEU A 8 -8.10 -14.96 -6.70
CA LEU A 8 -8.89 -14.10 -7.59
C LEU A 8 -9.25 -12.77 -6.90
N LEU A 9 -9.60 -12.82 -5.61
CA LEU A 9 -9.86 -11.61 -4.82
C LEU A 9 -8.61 -10.73 -4.66
N VAL A 10 -7.41 -11.33 -4.45
CA VAL A 10 -6.16 -10.53 -4.40
C VAL A 10 -5.87 -9.89 -5.75
N ILE A 11 -5.96 -10.64 -6.84
CA ILE A 11 -5.72 -10.09 -8.18
C ILE A 11 -6.69 -8.95 -8.47
N GLY A 12 -7.98 -9.15 -8.19
CA GLY A 12 -9.00 -8.10 -8.35
C GLY A 12 -8.74 -6.88 -7.46
N ALA A 13 -8.31 -7.09 -6.20
CA ALA A 13 -7.93 -6.00 -5.30
C ALA A 13 -6.71 -5.22 -5.80
N MET A 14 -5.71 -5.90 -6.36
CA MET A 14 -4.54 -5.25 -6.95
C MET A 14 -4.89 -4.43 -8.19
N ALA A 15 -5.78 -4.94 -9.03
CA ALA A 15 -6.31 -4.17 -10.17
C ALA A 15 -7.09 -2.93 -9.69
N ALA A 16 -7.93 -3.08 -8.67
CA ALA A 16 -8.67 -1.97 -8.08
C ALA A 16 -7.74 -0.89 -7.52
N PHE A 17 -6.73 -1.27 -6.71
CA PHE A 17 -5.74 -0.30 -6.23
C PHE A 17 -4.97 0.39 -7.35
N THR A 18 -4.65 -0.31 -8.43
CA THR A 18 -4.00 0.34 -9.60
C THR A 18 -4.91 1.35 -10.28
N LEU A 19 -6.22 1.08 -10.34
CA LEU A 19 -7.19 2.05 -10.87
C LEU A 19 -7.36 3.24 -9.92
N GLU A 20 -7.36 3.03 -8.62
CA GLU A 20 -7.30 4.12 -7.64
C GLU A 20 -6.06 5.00 -7.86
N ASP A 21 -4.88 4.38 -7.98
CA ASP A 21 -3.61 5.09 -8.25
C ASP A 21 -3.68 5.91 -9.54
N MET A 22 -4.28 5.34 -10.59
CA MET A 22 -4.52 6.03 -11.87
C MET A 22 -5.38 7.28 -11.68
N PHE A 23 -6.47 7.19 -10.91
CA PHE A 23 -7.33 8.34 -10.65
C PHE A 23 -6.62 9.40 -9.80
N ILE A 24 -5.87 9.00 -8.76
CA ILE A 24 -5.06 9.92 -7.96
C ILE A 24 -4.07 10.67 -8.85
N LYS A 25 -3.31 9.93 -9.69
CA LYS A 25 -2.34 10.53 -10.62
C LYS A 25 -3.01 11.46 -11.63
N SER A 26 -4.13 11.05 -12.22
CA SER A 26 -4.87 11.90 -13.17
C SER A 26 -5.40 13.17 -12.52
N LEU A 27 -5.95 13.08 -11.31
CA LEU A 27 -6.47 14.23 -10.56
C LEU A 27 -5.36 15.17 -10.11
N SER A 28 -4.17 14.66 -9.80
CA SER A 28 -3.03 15.48 -9.36
C SER A 28 -2.52 16.46 -10.42
N ALA A 29 -2.89 16.26 -11.69
CA ALA A 29 -2.64 17.24 -12.76
C ALA A 29 -3.50 18.51 -12.62
N TYR A 30 -4.60 18.45 -11.89
CA TYR A 30 -5.60 19.52 -11.80
C TYR A 30 -5.83 20.02 -10.38
N LEU A 31 -5.57 19.17 -9.37
CA LEU A 31 -5.89 19.42 -7.96
C LEU A 31 -4.66 19.21 -7.08
N PRO A 32 -4.50 20.00 -6.02
CA PRO A 32 -3.49 19.72 -5.00
C PRO A 32 -3.68 18.33 -4.39
N VAL A 33 -2.60 17.59 -4.19
CA VAL A 33 -2.62 16.24 -3.63
C VAL A 33 -3.33 16.18 -2.26
N GLY A 34 -3.12 17.21 -1.43
CA GLY A 34 -3.80 17.32 -0.14
C GLY A 34 -5.32 17.35 -0.27
N GLN A 35 -5.85 18.05 -1.28
CA GLN A 35 -7.28 18.09 -1.57
C GLN A 35 -7.80 16.72 -2.03
N ILE A 36 -7.07 16.02 -2.88
CA ILE A 36 -7.42 14.65 -3.34
C ILE A 36 -7.52 13.72 -2.13
N LEU A 37 -6.54 13.76 -1.24
CA LEU A 37 -6.51 12.96 -0.02
C LEU A 37 -7.69 13.25 0.92
N ILE A 38 -8.09 14.50 1.07
CA ILE A 38 -9.27 14.89 1.88
C ILE A 38 -10.52 14.22 1.31
N PHE A 39 -10.75 14.33 0.00
CA PHE A 39 -11.95 13.75 -0.63
C PHE A 39 -11.95 12.22 -0.56
N LEU A 40 -10.80 11.57 -0.82
CA LEU A 40 -10.66 10.12 -0.66
C LEU A 40 -10.90 9.68 0.78
N GLY A 41 -10.34 10.43 1.75
CA GLY A 41 -10.53 10.18 3.17
C GLY A 41 -12.00 10.29 3.59
N ILE A 42 -12.72 11.34 3.14
CA ILE A 42 -14.15 11.53 3.41
C ILE A 42 -14.96 10.42 2.73
N GLY A 43 -14.76 10.18 1.44
CA GLY A 43 -15.54 9.22 0.66
C GLY A 43 -15.35 7.79 1.20
N SER A 44 -14.12 7.29 1.21
CA SER A 44 -13.84 5.93 1.68
C SER A 44 -14.08 5.77 3.18
N GLY A 45 -13.76 6.79 3.98
CA GLY A 45 -14.04 6.82 5.42
C GLY A 45 -15.54 6.69 5.71
N THR A 46 -16.38 7.41 4.96
CA THR A 46 -17.84 7.32 5.11
C THR A 46 -18.36 5.92 4.78
N VAL A 47 -17.86 5.30 3.71
CA VAL A 47 -18.24 3.92 3.35
C VAL A 47 -17.85 2.93 4.46
N PHE A 48 -16.62 3.00 4.99
CA PHE A 48 -16.21 2.11 6.07
C PHE A 48 -16.89 2.41 7.40
N ALA A 49 -17.26 3.67 7.67
CA ALA A 49 -18.09 4.05 8.81
C ALA A 49 -19.49 3.43 8.72
N ALA A 50 -20.11 3.52 7.55
CA ALA A 50 -21.43 2.92 7.30
C ALA A 50 -21.37 1.39 7.43
N LEU A 51 -20.33 0.76 6.87
CA LEU A 51 -20.12 -0.68 6.96
C LEU A 51 -19.88 -1.15 8.41
N ALA A 52 -19.05 -0.44 9.18
CA ALA A 52 -18.82 -0.72 10.58
C ALA A 52 -20.10 -0.62 11.40
N LYS A 53 -20.89 0.43 11.17
CA LYS A 53 -22.20 0.63 11.82
C LYS A 53 -23.18 -0.48 11.45
N TRP A 54 -23.26 -0.86 10.18
CA TRP A 54 -24.11 -1.96 9.71
C TRP A 54 -23.74 -3.30 10.36
N GLN A 55 -22.45 -3.54 10.60
CA GLN A 55 -21.95 -4.72 11.33
C GLN A 55 -22.12 -4.62 12.86
N GLY A 56 -22.73 -3.56 13.39
CA GLY A 56 -22.92 -3.35 14.82
C GLY A 56 -21.65 -2.91 15.58
N HIS A 57 -20.58 -2.52 14.88
CA HIS A 57 -19.34 -2.10 15.50
C HIS A 57 -19.36 -0.63 15.90
N ARG A 58 -18.86 -0.33 17.11
CA ARG A 58 -18.73 1.04 17.62
C ARG A 58 -17.41 1.66 17.14
N ILE A 59 -17.49 2.64 16.23
CA ILE A 59 -16.31 3.33 15.65
C ILE A 59 -15.50 4.06 16.71
N LEU A 60 -16.18 4.66 17.71
CA LEU A 60 -15.56 5.40 18.80
C LEU A 60 -15.31 4.55 20.07
N ALA A 61 -15.24 3.22 19.93
CA ALA A 61 -14.93 2.36 21.06
C ALA A 61 -13.55 2.72 21.66
N PRO A 62 -13.39 2.88 22.98
CA PRO A 62 -12.11 3.31 23.59
C PRO A 62 -10.92 2.43 23.23
N ARG A 63 -11.16 1.14 22.98
CA ARG A 63 -10.11 0.19 22.55
C ARG A 63 -9.51 0.54 21.18
N ALA A 64 -10.31 1.08 20.27
CA ALA A 64 -9.87 1.47 18.95
C ALA A 64 -8.99 2.75 18.96
N TRP A 65 -9.08 3.56 20.02
CA TRP A 65 -8.36 4.83 20.16
C TRP A 65 -7.22 4.78 21.21
N ARG A 66 -6.74 3.58 21.54
CA ARG A 66 -5.53 3.39 22.34
C ARG A 66 -4.28 3.79 21.57
N ARG A 67 -3.13 3.89 22.25
CA ARG A 67 -1.85 4.34 21.67
C ARG A 67 -1.46 3.58 20.40
N LEU A 68 -1.57 2.26 20.40
CA LEU A 68 -1.11 1.43 19.27
C LEU A 68 -1.98 1.61 18.00
N PRO A 69 -3.33 1.53 18.04
CA PRO A 69 -4.18 1.88 16.88
C PRO A 69 -3.97 3.30 16.37
N VAL A 70 -3.74 4.28 17.27
CA VAL A 70 -3.48 5.68 16.87
C VAL A 70 -2.13 5.79 16.17
N LEU A 71 -1.06 5.19 16.70
CA LEU A 71 0.26 5.17 16.03
C LEU A 71 0.18 4.48 14.66
N ARG A 72 -0.57 3.37 14.58
CA ARG A 72 -0.84 2.71 13.30
C ARG A 72 -1.52 3.66 12.31
N ALA A 73 -2.53 4.41 12.75
CA ALA A 73 -3.22 5.39 11.91
C ALA A 73 -2.29 6.53 11.48
N LEU A 74 -1.39 7.00 12.35
CA LEU A 74 -0.37 8.00 11.97
C LEU A 74 0.60 7.45 10.90
N CYS A 75 1.03 6.20 11.00
CA CYS A 75 1.80 5.56 9.93
C CYS A 75 1.01 5.51 8.61
N GLU A 76 -0.30 5.25 8.68
CA GLU A 76 -1.18 5.32 7.49
C GLU A 76 -1.21 6.71 6.88
N ALA A 77 -1.32 7.76 7.70
CA ALA A 77 -1.30 9.15 7.24
C ALA A 77 0.00 9.49 6.50
N VAL A 78 1.15 9.15 7.09
CA VAL A 78 2.46 9.34 6.46
C VAL A 78 2.56 8.55 5.16
N ALA A 79 2.10 7.30 5.16
CA ALA A 79 2.10 6.44 3.98
C ALA A 79 1.25 7.04 2.85
N ALA A 80 0.02 7.45 3.16
CA ALA A 80 -0.91 8.00 2.16
C ALA A 80 -0.39 9.32 1.57
N VAL A 81 0.10 10.24 2.41
CA VAL A 81 0.66 11.51 1.95
C VAL A 81 1.88 11.27 1.06
N SER A 82 2.84 10.45 1.51
CA SER A 82 4.06 10.19 0.75
C SER A 82 3.77 9.44 -0.56
N PHE A 83 2.86 8.46 -0.52
CA PHE A 83 2.49 7.67 -1.70
C PHE A 83 1.75 8.52 -2.75
N ALA A 84 0.71 9.26 -2.34
CA ALA A 84 -0.05 10.09 -3.26
C ALA A 84 0.80 11.24 -3.84
N SER A 85 1.70 11.84 -3.03
CA SER A 85 2.65 12.83 -3.53
C SER A 85 3.64 12.23 -4.52
N SER A 86 4.09 10.99 -4.30
CA SER A 86 4.97 10.32 -5.26
C SER A 86 4.25 10.01 -6.58
N LEU A 87 2.98 9.58 -6.54
CA LEU A 87 2.18 9.35 -7.76
C LEU A 87 2.00 10.63 -8.60
N ALA A 88 1.90 11.78 -7.93
CA ALA A 88 1.78 13.06 -8.62
C ALA A 88 3.06 13.48 -9.35
N LEU A 89 4.23 13.06 -8.85
CA LEU A 89 5.53 13.57 -9.26
C LEU A 89 6.36 12.55 -10.06
N VAL A 90 6.09 11.25 -9.93
CA VAL A 90 6.89 10.16 -10.48
C VAL A 90 6.01 9.25 -11.35
N GLU A 91 6.62 8.51 -12.26
CA GLU A 91 5.92 7.51 -13.06
C GLU A 91 5.23 6.45 -12.16
N ILE A 92 3.98 6.09 -12.49
CA ILE A 92 3.20 5.11 -11.72
C ILE A 92 3.87 3.73 -11.71
N SER A 93 4.55 3.37 -12.80
CA SER A 93 5.34 2.14 -12.93
C SER A 93 6.52 2.11 -11.96
N VAL A 94 7.22 3.23 -11.78
CA VAL A 94 8.33 3.38 -10.82
C VAL A 94 7.82 3.32 -9.39
N VAL A 95 6.76 4.07 -9.09
CA VAL A 95 6.13 4.07 -7.75
C VAL A 95 5.70 2.65 -7.38
N ALA A 96 4.98 1.97 -8.28
CA ALA A 96 4.52 0.61 -8.04
C ALA A 96 5.67 -0.39 -7.85
N ALA A 97 6.75 -0.27 -8.63
CA ALA A 97 7.90 -1.17 -8.55
C ALA A 97 8.63 -1.03 -7.19
N VAL A 98 8.91 0.19 -6.75
CA VAL A 98 9.56 0.46 -5.46
C VAL A 98 8.65 0.03 -4.30
N PHE A 99 7.34 0.26 -4.41
CA PHE A 99 6.38 -0.13 -3.37
C PHE A 99 6.32 -1.63 -3.13
N GLN A 100 6.68 -2.45 -4.12
CA GLN A 100 6.79 -3.91 -3.97
C GLN A 100 7.92 -4.35 -3.03
N ALA A 101 8.81 -3.45 -2.60
CA ALA A 101 9.79 -3.72 -1.55
C ALA A 101 9.16 -3.78 -0.14
N THR A 102 7.88 -3.39 0.03
CA THR A 102 7.19 -3.38 1.33
C THR A 102 7.31 -4.70 2.10
N PRO A 103 7.12 -5.89 1.52
CA PRO A 103 7.28 -7.14 2.25
C PRO A 103 8.69 -7.38 2.80
N LEU A 104 9.72 -6.88 2.09
CA LEU A 104 11.11 -6.99 2.53
C LEU A 104 11.35 -6.10 3.76
N VAL A 105 10.82 -4.88 3.74
CA VAL A 105 10.91 -3.94 4.88
C VAL A 105 10.11 -4.46 6.07
N ILE A 106 8.94 -5.08 5.86
CA ILE A 106 8.18 -5.75 6.92
C ILE A 106 9.00 -6.87 7.55
N THR A 107 9.63 -7.73 6.74
CA THR A 107 10.46 -8.84 7.25
C THR A 107 11.65 -8.31 8.05
N MET A 108 12.32 -7.27 7.55
CA MET A 108 13.41 -6.60 8.25
C MET A 108 12.94 -6.00 9.59
N GLY A 109 11.82 -5.28 9.56
CA GLY A 109 11.24 -4.68 10.76
C GLY A 109 10.79 -5.72 11.79
N ALA A 110 10.23 -6.85 11.36
CA ALA A 110 9.87 -7.95 12.24
C ALA A 110 11.09 -8.56 12.94
N ALA A 111 12.22 -8.69 12.22
CA ALA A 111 13.48 -9.14 12.82
C ALA A 111 14.03 -8.15 13.84
N LEU A 112 14.00 -6.85 13.54
CA LEU A 112 14.63 -5.81 14.35
C LEU A 112 13.78 -5.42 15.58
N PHE A 113 12.45 -5.38 15.43
CA PHE A 113 11.55 -4.84 16.45
C PHE A 113 10.68 -5.90 17.15
N LEU A 114 10.37 -7.02 16.47
CA LEU A 114 9.55 -8.08 17.03
C LEU A 114 10.36 -9.32 17.46
N GLY A 115 11.69 -9.29 17.28
CA GLY A 115 12.58 -10.38 17.66
C GLY A 115 12.42 -11.65 16.82
N GLU A 116 11.82 -11.56 15.64
CA GLU A 116 11.71 -12.71 14.74
C GLU A 116 13.09 -13.17 14.28
N GLN A 117 13.38 -14.47 14.36
CA GLN A 117 14.65 -15.01 13.90
C GLN A 117 14.68 -15.07 12.38
N VAL A 118 15.45 -14.15 11.78
CA VAL A 118 15.68 -14.08 10.34
C VAL A 118 17.07 -14.64 10.03
N GLY A 119 17.10 -15.81 9.39
CA GLY A 119 18.35 -16.45 8.99
C GLY A 119 19.09 -15.68 7.88
N TRP A 120 20.41 -15.92 7.73
CA TRP A 120 21.27 -15.21 6.79
C TRP A 120 20.75 -15.19 5.33
N ARG A 121 20.07 -16.25 4.90
CA ARG A 121 19.48 -16.33 3.54
C ARG A 121 18.33 -15.36 3.31
N ARG A 122 17.56 -15.01 4.36
CA ARG A 122 16.53 -13.97 4.28
C ARG A 122 17.16 -12.59 4.24
N TRP A 123 18.23 -12.38 5.03
CA TRP A 123 18.98 -11.14 4.98
C TRP A 123 19.61 -10.91 3.61
N SER A 124 20.18 -11.94 2.96
CA SER A 124 20.70 -11.82 1.59
C SER A 124 19.59 -11.48 0.58
N ALA A 125 18.39 -12.08 0.71
CA ALA A 125 17.26 -11.74 -0.15
C ALA A 125 16.82 -10.28 0.05
N ILE A 126 16.78 -9.79 1.30
CA ILE A 126 16.47 -8.38 1.60
C ILE A 126 17.48 -7.47 0.92
N LEU A 127 18.79 -7.76 1.03
CA LEU A 127 19.83 -6.97 0.38
C LEU A 127 19.71 -6.96 -1.15
N VAL A 128 19.41 -8.10 -1.77
CA VAL A 128 19.16 -8.18 -3.22
C VAL A 128 17.93 -7.35 -3.63
N GLY A 129 16.85 -7.41 -2.85
CA GLY A 129 15.67 -6.58 -3.09
C GLY A 129 15.96 -5.09 -2.96
N PHE A 130 16.74 -4.68 -1.96
CA PHE A 130 17.20 -3.28 -1.83
C PHE A 130 18.11 -2.85 -2.98
N ALA A 131 18.97 -3.73 -3.50
CA ALA A 131 19.74 -3.44 -4.71
C ALA A 131 18.80 -3.16 -5.89
N GLY A 132 17.69 -3.92 -6.02
CA GLY A 132 16.64 -3.63 -7.00
C GLY A 132 16.02 -2.25 -6.82
N VAL A 133 15.73 -1.84 -5.58
CA VAL A 133 15.23 -0.48 -5.28
C VAL A 133 16.22 0.59 -5.70
N LEU A 134 17.51 0.42 -5.40
CA LEU A 134 18.56 1.36 -5.80
C LEU A 134 18.71 1.44 -7.33
N MET A 135 18.53 0.33 -8.04
CA MET A 135 18.51 0.31 -9.51
C MET A 135 17.37 1.13 -10.10
N ILE A 136 16.21 1.15 -9.43
CA ILE A 136 15.04 1.92 -9.88
C ILE A 136 15.23 3.42 -9.56
N ILE A 137 15.61 3.74 -8.33
CA ILE A 137 15.69 5.13 -7.83
C ILE A 137 16.93 5.85 -8.38
N ARG A 138 18.05 5.15 -8.60
CA ARG A 138 19.32 5.67 -9.17
C ARG A 138 19.87 6.91 -8.46
N PRO A 139 20.05 6.90 -7.14
CA PRO A 139 20.34 8.10 -6.36
C PRO A 139 21.65 8.82 -6.74
N CYS A 140 22.54 8.18 -7.50
CA CYS A 140 23.85 8.72 -7.89
C CYS A 140 24.02 8.87 -9.42
N LEU A 141 22.96 8.71 -10.22
CA LEU A 141 23.03 8.74 -11.67
C LEU A 141 22.25 9.92 -12.28
N ALA A 142 22.54 10.24 -13.52
CA ALA A 142 21.74 11.17 -14.30
C ALA A 142 20.29 10.65 -14.41
N GLY A 143 19.33 11.51 -14.06
CA GLY A 143 17.90 11.14 -14.02
C GLY A 143 17.38 10.76 -12.63
N PHE A 144 18.14 10.97 -11.56
CA PHE A 144 17.62 10.86 -10.20
C PHE A 144 16.50 11.85 -9.93
N GLU A 145 15.32 11.32 -9.60
CA GLU A 145 14.19 12.13 -9.13
C GLU A 145 14.06 12.03 -7.61
N PRO A 146 14.35 13.12 -6.87
CA PRO A 146 14.23 13.11 -5.41
C PRO A 146 12.84 12.74 -4.92
N ALA A 147 11.79 13.01 -5.70
CA ALA A 147 10.42 12.62 -5.40
C ALA A 147 10.23 11.10 -5.28
N ALA A 148 11.10 10.29 -5.92
CA ALA A 148 11.08 8.83 -5.77
C ALA A 148 11.41 8.39 -4.33
N LEU A 149 12.08 9.22 -3.53
CA LEU A 149 12.33 8.94 -2.11
C LEU A 149 11.04 8.96 -1.28
N LEU A 150 10.01 9.68 -1.73
CA LEU A 150 8.70 9.66 -1.07
C LEU A 150 8.09 8.26 -1.07
N VAL A 151 8.36 7.47 -2.12
CA VAL A 151 7.92 6.07 -2.16
C VAL A 151 8.56 5.25 -1.04
N LEU A 152 9.85 5.47 -0.77
CA LEU A 152 10.54 4.79 0.33
C LEU A 152 9.96 5.19 1.70
N VAL A 153 9.65 6.45 1.90
CA VAL A 153 8.95 6.91 3.11
C VAL A 153 7.62 6.18 3.25
N SER A 154 6.86 6.08 2.17
CA SER A 154 5.60 5.33 2.16
C SER A 154 5.82 3.84 2.48
N VAL A 155 6.80 3.20 1.87
CA VAL A 155 7.14 1.78 2.13
C VAL A 155 7.46 1.53 3.60
N VAL A 156 8.28 2.39 4.21
CA VAL A 156 8.64 2.29 5.63
C VAL A 156 7.42 2.53 6.53
N ALA A 157 6.61 3.52 6.21
CA ALA A 157 5.39 3.84 6.96
C ALA A 157 4.36 2.69 6.88
N VAL A 158 4.15 2.12 5.69
CA VAL A 158 3.28 0.94 5.50
C VAL A 158 3.83 -0.27 6.25
N ALA A 159 5.14 -0.50 6.22
CA ALA A 159 5.74 -1.58 6.98
C ALA A 159 5.54 -1.41 8.50
N GLY A 160 5.73 -0.19 9.02
CA GLY A 160 5.44 0.13 10.42
C GLY A 160 3.96 -0.10 10.78
N ARG A 161 3.04 0.37 9.93
CA ARG A 161 1.61 0.13 10.05
C ARG A 161 1.28 -1.37 10.12
N ASP A 162 1.84 -2.16 9.22
CA ASP A 162 1.57 -3.59 9.12
C ASP A 162 2.15 -4.36 10.32
N LEU A 163 3.34 -3.99 10.81
CA LEU A 163 3.93 -4.53 12.03
C LEU A 163 3.08 -4.21 13.26
N MET A 164 2.60 -2.97 13.39
CA MET A 164 1.69 -2.59 14.48
C MET A 164 0.37 -3.35 14.40
N THR A 165 -0.15 -3.60 13.19
CA THR A 165 -1.38 -4.39 12.99
C THR A 165 -1.20 -5.83 13.47
N ARG A 166 -0.02 -6.43 13.32
CA ARG A 166 0.28 -7.80 13.79
C ARG A 166 0.21 -7.95 15.31
N ILE A 167 0.61 -6.91 16.06
CA ILE A 167 0.63 -6.92 17.53
C ILE A 167 -0.59 -6.23 18.14
N MET A 168 -1.50 -5.72 17.32
CA MET A 168 -2.72 -5.06 17.76
C MET A 168 -3.75 -6.07 18.25
N ASP A 169 -4.52 -5.67 19.28
CA ASP A 169 -5.63 -6.46 19.83
C ASP A 169 -6.64 -6.83 18.73
N SER A 170 -6.84 -8.13 18.53
CA SER A 170 -7.79 -8.68 17.55
C SER A 170 -9.26 -8.31 17.85
N ALA A 171 -9.55 -7.84 19.06
CA ALA A 171 -10.86 -7.34 19.44
C ALA A 171 -11.24 -6.01 18.75
N VAL A 172 -10.30 -5.33 18.07
CA VAL A 172 -10.62 -4.18 17.25
C VAL A 172 -11.06 -4.66 15.86
N PRO A 173 -12.32 -4.42 15.45
CA PRO A 173 -12.83 -4.91 14.17
C PRO A 173 -12.09 -4.29 12.98
N SER A 174 -11.86 -5.09 11.94
CA SER A 174 -11.15 -4.63 10.72
C SER A 174 -11.82 -3.42 10.06
N THR A 175 -13.16 -3.35 10.09
CA THR A 175 -13.91 -2.21 9.54
C THR A 175 -13.68 -0.91 10.30
N VAL A 176 -13.46 -0.99 11.62
CA VAL A 176 -13.11 0.17 12.46
C VAL A 176 -11.67 0.60 12.16
N VAL A 177 -10.76 -0.35 12.00
CA VAL A 177 -9.37 -0.07 11.59
C VAL A 177 -9.31 0.57 10.20
N SER A 178 -10.14 0.10 9.26
CA SER A 178 -10.25 0.69 7.92
C SER A 178 -10.81 2.11 7.97
N PHE A 179 -11.85 2.33 8.77
CA PHE A 179 -12.36 3.68 9.00
C PHE A 179 -11.27 4.62 9.53
N GLN A 180 -10.51 4.20 10.54
CA GLN A 180 -9.41 5.01 11.09
C GLN A 180 -8.34 5.32 10.05
N ALA A 181 -8.02 4.35 9.19
CA ALA A 181 -7.06 4.52 8.11
C ALA A 181 -7.45 5.69 7.18
N PHE A 182 -8.71 5.74 6.75
CA PHE A 182 -9.18 6.83 5.89
C PHE A 182 -9.48 8.13 6.65
N ALA A 183 -9.96 8.04 7.89
CA ALA A 183 -10.26 9.22 8.70
C ALA A 183 -9.00 10.05 9.01
N VAL A 184 -7.85 9.42 9.25
CA VAL A 184 -6.59 10.12 9.53
C VAL A 184 -6.00 10.78 8.29
N VAL A 185 -6.35 10.30 7.09
CA VAL A 185 -5.91 10.91 5.83
C VAL A 185 -6.52 12.30 5.63
N ILE A 186 -7.70 12.58 6.21
CA ILE A 186 -8.34 13.88 6.10
C ILE A 186 -7.48 15.00 6.73
N PRO A 187 -7.13 14.95 8.02
CA PRO A 187 -6.26 15.98 8.59
C PRO A 187 -4.85 15.97 7.98
N ALA A 188 -4.33 14.82 7.58
CA ALA A 188 -3.03 14.75 6.91
C ALA A 188 -3.06 15.44 5.54
N GLY A 189 -4.12 15.23 4.76
CA GLY A 189 -4.36 15.94 3.50
C GLY A 189 -4.54 17.45 3.70
N ALA A 190 -5.24 17.85 4.77
CA ALA A 190 -5.40 19.28 5.10
C ALA A 190 -4.05 19.93 5.45
N ILE A 191 -3.22 19.28 6.25
CA ILE A 191 -1.87 19.75 6.57
C ILE A 191 -1.04 19.86 5.28
N LEU A 192 -1.07 18.84 4.42
CA LEU A 192 -0.35 18.88 3.15
C LEU A 192 -0.82 20.03 2.27
N LEU A 193 -2.14 20.26 2.18
CA LEU A 193 -2.72 21.35 1.40
C LEU A 193 -2.26 22.74 1.90
N LEU A 194 -2.09 22.90 3.21
CA LEU A 194 -1.58 24.13 3.80
C LEU A 194 -0.07 24.33 3.59
N MET A 195 0.68 23.24 3.42
CA MET A 195 2.14 23.26 3.26
C MET A 195 2.60 23.33 1.80
N THR A 196 1.74 22.99 0.86
CA THR A 196 2.08 22.95 -0.58
C THR A 196 1.44 24.12 -1.32
N PRO A 197 2.14 24.69 -2.33
CA PRO A 197 1.54 25.72 -3.19
C PRO A 197 0.33 25.17 -3.95
N GLY A 198 -0.69 25.97 -4.08
CA GLY A 198 -1.92 25.67 -4.82
C GLY A 198 -3.17 25.84 -3.96
N ASP A 199 -4.16 26.50 -4.51
CA ASP A 199 -5.42 26.75 -3.83
C ASP A 199 -6.39 25.59 -4.03
N ALA A 200 -7.07 25.21 -2.95
CA ALA A 200 -8.19 24.29 -3.05
C ALA A 200 -9.30 24.91 -3.89
N ARG A 201 -9.84 24.12 -4.81
CA ARG A 201 -10.95 24.55 -5.66
C ARG A 201 -12.05 23.49 -5.72
N LEU A 202 -13.23 23.88 -6.14
CA LEU A 202 -14.30 22.92 -6.37
C LEU A 202 -13.97 22.03 -7.57
N LEU A 203 -14.31 20.75 -7.46
CA LEU A 203 -14.22 19.82 -8.58
C LEU A 203 -15.22 20.21 -9.67
N VAL A 204 -14.84 20.06 -10.92
CA VAL A 204 -15.68 20.38 -12.07
C VAL A 204 -15.76 19.21 -13.05
N GLY A 205 -16.93 19.04 -13.67
CA GLY A 205 -17.14 18.09 -14.74
C GLY A 205 -16.67 16.66 -14.41
N THR A 206 -15.72 16.17 -15.21
CA THR A 206 -15.19 14.81 -15.12
C THR A 206 -14.37 14.53 -13.88
N GLU A 207 -13.87 15.57 -13.18
CA GLU A 207 -13.08 15.39 -11.94
C GLU A 207 -13.90 14.70 -10.84
N TRP A 208 -15.21 14.99 -10.76
CA TRP A 208 -16.11 14.27 -9.85
C TRP A 208 -16.18 12.79 -10.16
N LEU A 209 -16.23 12.41 -11.44
CA LEU A 209 -16.24 10.99 -11.84
C LEU A 209 -14.93 10.31 -11.52
N MET A 210 -13.79 11.00 -11.74
CA MET A 210 -12.48 10.48 -11.37
C MET A 210 -12.34 10.31 -9.86
N MET A 211 -12.81 11.28 -9.07
CA MET A 211 -12.80 11.21 -7.61
C MET A 211 -13.69 10.07 -7.09
N LEU A 212 -14.88 9.93 -7.65
CA LEU A 212 -15.78 8.82 -7.34
C LEU A 212 -15.13 7.47 -7.70
N GLY A 213 -14.47 7.39 -8.86
CA GLY A 213 -13.69 6.23 -9.27
C GLY A 213 -12.61 5.89 -8.24
N GLY A 214 -11.82 6.87 -7.81
CA GLY A 214 -10.80 6.71 -6.76
C GLY A 214 -11.40 6.14 -5.47
N VAL A 215 -12.51 6.69 -4.99
CA VAL A 215 -13.20 6.20 -3.78
C VAL A 215 -13.70 4.76 -3.99
N ILE A 216 -14.38 4.48 -5.09
CA ILE A 216 -14.94 3.13 -5.36
C ILE A 216 -13.82 2.10 -5.43
N PHE A 217 -12.79 2.34 -6.22
CA PHE A 217 -11.70 1.38 -6.41
C PHE A 217 -10.82 1.25 -5.17
N GLY A 218 -10.61 2.31 -4.40
CA GLY A 218 -9.95 2.25 -3.10
C GLY A 218 -10.70 1.37 -2.10
N VAL A 219 -12.01 1.56 -1.99
CA VAL A 219 -12.87 0.72 -1.12
C VAL A 219 -12.89 -0.74 -1.60
N LEU A 220 -13.06 -0.98 -2.90
CA LEU A 220 -13.07 -2.33 -3.47
C LEU A 220 -11.72 -3.03 -3.27
N GLY A 221 -10.62 -2.34 -3.52
CA GLY A 221 -9.27 -2.86 -3.29
C GLY A 221 -9.05 -3.25 -1.83
N TYR A 222 -9.39 -2.35 -0.92
CA TYR A 222 -9.23 -2.59 0.51
C TYR A 222 -10.14 -3.73 1.02
N TYR A 223 -11.41 -3.73 0.64
CA TYR A 223 -12.33 -4.81 1.00
C TYR A 223 -11.90 -6.15 0.39
N GLY A 224 -11.48 -6.15 -0.87
CA GLY A 224 -11.01 -7.32 -1.59
C GLY A 224 -9.81 -7.97 -0.92
N ILE A 225 -8.77 -7.20 -0.53
CA ILE A 225 -7.58 -7.74 0.12
C ILE A 225 -7.89 -8.29 1.52
N VAL A 226 -8.74 -7.61 2.30
CA VAL A 226 -9.14 -8.07 3.63
C VAL A 226 -9.94 -9.37 3.51
N THR A 227 -10.86 -9.47 2.56
CA THR A 227 -11.68 -10.66 2.32
C THR A 227 -10.82 -11.83 1.83
N ALA A 228 -9.89 -11.58 0.90
CA ALA A 228 -8.97 -12.59 0.39
C ALA A 228 -8.16 -13.26 1.51
N MET A 229 -7.68 -12.47 2.47
CA MET A 229 -6.90 -12.96 3.62
C MET A 229 -7.74 -13.77 4.61
N ARG A 230 -9.08 -13.66 4.57
CA ARG A 230 -9.99 -14.47 5.40
C ARG A 230 -10.43 -15.76 4.72
N VAL A 231 -10.57 -15.74 3.39
CA VAL A 231 -11.09 -16.88 2.60
C VAL A 231 -9.97 -17.83 2.20
N GLY A 232 -8.79 -17.30 1.86
CA GLY A 232 -7.63 -18.05 1.40
C GLY A 232 -6.54 -18.18 2.46
N ASP A 233 -5.64 -19.14 2.25
CA ASP A 233 -4.38 -19.24 2.98
C ASP A 233 -3.51 -18.01 2.67
N ALA A 234 -3.10 -17.24 3.68
CA ALA A 234 -2.19 -16.11 3.49
C ALA A 234 -0.94 -16.53 2.68
N SER A 235 -0.45 -17.75 2.94
CA SER A 235 0.67 -18.33 2.22
C SER A 235 0.38 -18.74 0.76
N ALA A 236 -0.86 -18.79 0.34
CA ALA A 236 -1.22 -19.06 -1.05
C ALA A 236 -1.53 -17.79 -1.82
N VAL A 237 -2.11 -16.77 -1.15
CA VAL A 237 -2.64 -15.57 -1.81
C VAL A 237 -1.63 -14.42 -1.87
N THR A 238 -0.72 -14.30 -0.90
CA THR A 238 0.25 -13.18 -0.81
C THR A 238 1.12 -12.98 -2.06
N PRO A 239 1.65 -14.02 -2.75
CA PRO A 239 2.45 -13.82 -3.96
C PRO A 239 1.72 -13.08 -5.07
N PHE A 240 0.40 -13.22 -5.14
CA PHE A 240 -0.40 -12.57 -6.17
C PHE A 240 -0.56 -11.05 -5.96
N ARG A 241 -0.14 -10.51 -4.83
CA ARG A 241 -0.03 -9.05 -4.62
C ARG A 241 0.97 -8.39 -5.57
N TYR A 242 1.96 -9.14 -6.06
CA TYR A 242 2.90 -8.63 -7.08
C TYR A 242 2.23 -8.35 -8.44
N SER A 243 1.00 -8.85 -8.68
CA SER A 243 0.23 -8.50 -9.88
C SER A 243 -0.07 -7.00 -10.00
N ARG A 244 -0.06 -6.25 -8.87
CA ARG A 244 -0.20 -4.78 -8.90
C ARG A 244 0.84 -4.13 -9.80
N LEU A 245 2.09 -4.61 -9.79
CA LEU A 245 3.14 -4.07 -10.65
C LEU A 245 2.79 -4.24 -12.14
N VAL A 246 2.27 -5.43 -12.52
CA VAL A 246 1.88 -5.69 -13.91
C VAL A 246 0.76 -4.73 -14.34
N PHE A 247 -0.26 -4.57 -13.49
CA PHE A 247 -1.35 -3.63 -13.76
C PHE A 247 -0.85 -2.17 -13.80
N SER A 248 0.05 -1.77 -12.90
CA SER A 248 0.59 -0.41 -12.87
C SER A 248 1.46 -0.10 -14.08
N ILE A 249 2.26 -1.05 -14.55
CA ILE A 249 3.01 -0.89 -15.82
C ILE A 249 2.03 -0.74 -16.99
N LEU A 250 1.00 -1.59 -17.05
CA LEU A 250 -0.01 -1.51 -18.11
C LEU A 250 -0.72 -0.16 -18.12
N VAL A 251 -1.18 0.31 -16.95
CA VAL A 251 -1.82 1.63 -16.81
C VAL A 251 -0.84 2.76 -17.14
N GLY A 252 0.40 2.68 -16.67
CA GLY A 252 1.44 3.66 -16.96
C GLY A 252 1.66 3.82 -18.47
N VAL A 253 1.81 2.71 -19.18
CA VAL A 253 2.02 2.71 -20.64
C VAL A 253 0.78 3.20 -21.38
N VAL A 254 -0.41 2.70 -21.04
CA VAL A 254 -1.63 2.97 -21.82
C VAL A 254 -2.21 4.35 -21.53
N MET A 255 -2.23 4.77 -20.26
CA MET A 255 -2.91 6.00 -19.82
C MET A 255 -1.98 7.20 -19.73
N PHE A 256 -0.70 6.96 -19.39
CA PHE A 256 0.27 8.04 -19.16
C PHE A 256 1.43 8.05 -20.16
N ASN A 257 1.44 7.17 -21.17
CA ASN A 257 2.52 7.00 -22.16
C ASN A 257 3.90 6.79 -21.49
N GLU A 258 3.91 6.20 -20.29
CA GLU A 258 5.15 5.86 -19.61
C GLU A 258 5.92 4.78 -20.38
N ARG A 259 7.26 4.87 -20.36
CA ARG A 259 8.13 3.88 -20.98
C ARG A 259 9.16 3.40 -19.98
N PRO A 260 8.78 2.46 -19.08
CA PRO A 260 9.73 1.92 -18.10
C PRO A 260 10.97 1.38 -18.82
N ASP A 261 12.13 1.87 -18.43
CA ASP A 261 13.39 1.44 -19.04
C ASP A 261 13.83 0.06 -18.52
N ALA A 262 14.84 -0.52 -19.18
CA ALA A 262 15.35 -1.84 -18.85
C ALA A 262 15.86 -1.92 -17.40
N MET A 263 16.39 -0.82 -16.86
CA MET A 263 16.94 -0.79 -15.49
C MET A 263 15.81 -0.80 -14.44
N THR A 264 14.72 -0.09 -14.70
CA THR A 264 13.50 -0.13 -13.89
C THR A 264 12.88 -1.53 -13.90
N LEU A 265 12.77 -2.16 -15.06
CA LEU A 265 12.24 -3.52 -15.18
C LEU A 265 13.14 -4.56 -14.50
N ALA A 266 14.47 -4.45 -14.64
CA ALA A 266 15.42 -5.33 -13.97
C ALA A 266 15.37 -5.16 -12.44
N GLY A 267 15.31 -3.93 -11.94
CA GLY A 267 15.16 -3.65 -10.52
C GLY A 267 13.85 -4.21 -9.96
N ALA A 268 12.73 -4.04 -10.69
CA ALA A 268 11.43 -4.61 -10.34
C ALA A 268 11.49 -6.15 -10.29
N ALA A 269 12.14 -6.79 -11.26
CA ALA A 269 12.32 -8.24 -11.28
C ALA A 269 13.13 -8.73 -10.07
N LEU A 270 14.19 -8.02 -9.67
CA LEU A 270 14.98 -8.34 -8.47
C LEU A 270 14.13 -8.23 -7.19
N ILE A 271 13.34 -7.18 -7.05
CA ILE A 271 12.44 -7.00 -5.89
C ILE A 271 11.45 -8.16 -5.81
N ILE A 272 10.79 -8.48 -6.91
CA ILE A 272 9.81 -9.59 -6.95
C ILE A 272 10.47 -10.92 -6.65
N ALA A 273 11.59 -11.21 -7.31
CA ALA A 273 12.32 -12.48 -7.12
C ALA A 273 12.77 -12.66 -5.67
N SER A 274 13.35 -11.61 -5.05
CA SER A 274 13.78 -11.63 -3.65
C SER A 274 12.61 -11.80 -2.68
N GLY A 275 11.50 -11.11 -2.93
CA GLY A 275 10.29 -11.22 -2.13
C GLY A 275 9.63 -12.59 -2.23
N LEU A 276 9.50 -13.14 -3.43
CA LEU A 276 8.98 -14.50 -3.65
C LEU A 276 9.89 -15.57 -3.04
N TYR A 277 11.23 -15.42 -3.14
CA TYR A 277 12.17 -16.32 -2.49
C TYR A 277 11.99 -16.32 -0.97
N THR A 278 11.93 -15.13 -0.34
CA THR A 278 11.71 -14.99 1.10
C THR A 278 10.43 -15.69 1.51
N PHE A 279 9.33 -15.42 0.80
CA PHE A 279 8.03 -16.01 1.05
C PHE A 279 8.02 -17.56 0.90
N MET A 280 8.57 -18.11 -0.20
CA MET A 280 8.63 -19.56 -0.39
C MET A 280 9.42 -20.25 0.71
N ARG A 281 10.48 -19.59 1.18
CA ARG A 281 11.31 -20.11 2.27
C ARG A 281 10.56 -20.12 3.61
N GLU A 282 9.85 -19.06 3.96
CA GLU A 282 9.02 -19.02 5.15
C GLU A 282 8.00 -20.15 5.16
N ARG A 283 7.33 -20.36 4.03
CA ARG A 283 6.37 -21.44 3.86
C ARG A 283 7.00 -22.82 4.05
N ARG A 284 8.23 -23.03 3.57
CA ARG A 284 8.95 -24.32 3.76
C ARG A 284 9.28 -24.55 5.23
N LEU A 285 9.78 -23.53 5.93
CA LEU A 285 10.13 -23.63 7.35
C LEU A 285 8.91 -23.87 8.23
N ALA A 286 7.81 -23.14 8.00
CA ALA A 286 6.54 -23.37 8.71
C ALA A 286 6.01 -24.79 8.54
N ARG A 287 6.11 -25.37 7.32
CA ARG A 287 5.72 -26.75 7.06
C ARG A 287 6.63 -27.78 7.75
N GLN A 288 7.92 -27.49 7.88
CA GLN A 288 8.87 -28.37 8.59
C GLN A 288 8.57 -28.38 10.09
N GLN A 289 8.29 -27.22 10.68
CA GLN A 289 7.92 -27.11 12.10
C GLN A 289 6.60 -27.82 12.41
N SER A 290 5.57 -27.71 11.54
CA SER A 290 4.30 -28.41 11.72
C SER A 290 4.35 -29.91 11.50
N ARG A 291 5.44 -30.45 10.92
CA ARG A 291 5.68 -31.90 10.78
C ARG A 291 6.52 -32.48 11.91
N ALA A 292 7.21 -31.60 12.66
CA ALA A 292 8.08 -32.00 13.76
C ALA A 292 7.39 -31.86 15.13
N ALA A 293 6.23 -31.19 15.19
CA ALA A 293 5.32 -31.09 16.34
C ALA A 293 4.19 -32.13 16.23
#